data_1e3a426a34c9b91309d65a4a359e9852
#
_entry.id   1e3a426a34c9b91309d65a4a359e9852
#
_cell.length_a   1.000
_cell.length_b   1.000
_cell.length_c   1.000
_cell.angle_alpha   90.00
_cell.angle_beta   90.00
_cell.angle_gamma   90.00
#
_symmetry.space_group_name_H-M   'P 1'
#
loop_
_entity.id
_entity.type
_entity.pdbx_description
1 polymer ?
#
loop_
_entity_poly.entity_id
_entity_poly.type
_entity_poly.pdbx_seq_one_letter_code
_entity_poly.pdbx_strand_id
1 'polypeptide(L)'
;MLVKVFGAAVQGIDALVVTIEVNCSQGIRFFMVGLPDAAVKESHERIVSAVEHNGYRFPRKQVIVNMSPADIRKEGAAYDLPLAVGILASDEKIEAGKLSEYMLMGELSLDGSILPIKGALPIAIKAREEGFKGLIIPKANVREAAVVNHLDVYGVENITEVIRFLNGEIELEPTVIDTRAEFFREYTHFDLDFSDVKGQESVKRAFEVAAAGGHNIILIGPPGAGKSMMAKRLPSILPPLTLQEALETTKIHSVAGRMERGSSLLSQRPFRSPHHTISSVALVGGGAFPQPGEISLAHNGVLFLDELPEFSRQVLEVMRQPLEDRKITIARAKYSIEYPAGVMLVASMNPCPCGYYNHPEKECICSPGTIQRYLGKISGPLLDRIDIQVEIVPVPFEKISDTRPSESSESIRRRVIAAREIQAARFADYPGIHCNAQMTTRLLNRFAVPDEAGLKRLKDAMNRFHLSARAYDRILKVARTIADLEGSEGVQVQHINEAVNYRNLDRENWGDR
;
A
#
# COMPACT_ATOMS: atom_id res chain seq x y z
N MET A 1 29.49 -32.19 -12.37
CA MET A 1 28.24 -32.84 -11.85
C MET A 1 27.07 -31.89 -12.09
N LEU A 2 25.88 -32.40 -12.45
CA LEU A 2 24.68 -31.55 -12.53
C LEU A 2 24.13 -31.29 -11.10
N VAL A 3 23.96 -30.03 -10.75
CA VAL A 3 23.47 -29.58 -9.45
C VAL A 3 22.24 -28.71 -9.64
N LYS A 4 21.29 -28.79 -8.70
CA LYS A 4 20.09 -27.93 -8.64
C LYS A 4 20.15 -27.07 -7.40
N VAL A 5 19.92 -25.77 -7.58
CA VAL A 5 19.76 -24.77 -6.52
C VAL A 5 18.46 -24.05 -6.75
N PHE A 6 17.83 -23.56 -5.71
CA PHE A 6 16.51 -22.93 -5.77
C PHE A 6 16.60 -21.45 -5.38
N GLY A 7 16.01 -20.61 -6.20
CA GLY A 7 15.77 -19.21 -5.96
C GLY A 7 14.31 -18.86 -6.24
N ALA A 8 13.99 -17.57 -6.32
CA ALA A 8 12.65 -17.12 -6.65
C ALA A 8 12.63 -15.89 -7.56
N ALA A 9 11.62 -15.79 -8.41
CA ALA A 9 11.30 -14.59 -9.19
C ALA A 9 10.06 -13.91 -8.60
N VAL A 10 10.15 -12.61 -8.32
CA VAL A 10 9.01 -11.81 -7.86
C VAL A 10 8.20 -11.37 -9.06
N GLN A 11 6.89 -11.63 -9.03
CA GLN A 11 5.93 -11.21 -10.05
C GLN A 11 4.71 -10.55 -9.39
N GLY A 12 4.53 -9.26 -9.60
CA GLY A 12 3.52 -8.51 -8.86
C GLY A 12 3.87 -8.43 -7.37
N ILE A 13 3.02 -8.95 -6.51
CA ILE A 13 3.23 -9.04 -5.05
C ILE A 13 3.55 -10.47 -4.59
N ASP A 14 3.65 -11.43 -5.50
CA ASP A 14 3.91 -12.83 -5.20
C ASP A 14 5.26 -13.28 -5.77
N ALA A 15 5.71 -14.46 -5.40
CA ALA A 15 6.94 -15.05 -5.89
C ALA A 15 6.70 -16.41 -6.52
N LEU A 16 7.56 -16.77 -7.47
CA LEU A 16 7.56 -18.07 -8.15
C LEU A 16 8.94 -18.71 -7.99
N VAL A 17 8.97 -20.02 -7.76
CA VAL A 17 10.26 -20.74 -7.63
C VAL A 17 11.00 -20.75 -8.96
N VAL A 18 12.29 -20.46 -8.89
CA VAL A 18 13.24 -20.59 -10.00
C VAL A 18 14.22 -21.71 -9.66
N THR A 19 14.19 -22.77 -10.45
CA THR A 19 15.18 -23.83 -10.36
C THR A 19 16.39 -23.45 -11.21
N ILE A 20 17.56 -23.41 -10.58
CA ILE A 20 18.84 -23.09 -11.20
C ILE A 20 19.63 -24.39 -11.31
N GLU A 21 19.76 -24.89 -12.53
CA GLU A 21 20.53 -26.09 -12.84
C GLU A 21 21.92 -25.68 -13.33
N VAL A 22 22.94 -26.15 -12.68
CA VAL A 22 24.34 -25.85 -13.02
C VAL A 22 25.09 -27.12 -13.37
N ASN A 23 25.78 -27.13 -14.51
CA ASN A 23 26.62 -28.22 -14.91
C ASN A 23 28.02 -27.71 -15.32
N CYS A 24 29.04 -28.18 -14.63
CA CYS A 24 30.45 -27.98 -14.98
C CYS A 24 30.98 -29.17 -15.78
N SER A 25 31.51 -28.91 -16.97
CA SER A 25 32.07 -29.91 -17.88
C SER A 25 33.41 -29.46 -18.48
N GLN A 26 34.02 -30.28 -19.31
CA GLN A 26 35.28 -29.95 -19.96
C GLN A 26 35.11 -28.78 -20.96
N GLY A 27 35.94 -27.74 -20.83
CA GLY A 27 35.88 -26.52 -21.62
C GLY A 27 36.18 -25.26 -20.79
N ILE A 28 36.00 -24.06 -21.38
CA ILE A 28 36.30 -22.77 -20.77
C ILE A 28 35.17 -21.72 -20.93
N ARG A 29 34.02 -22.14 -21.46
CA ARG A 29 32.92 -21.20 -21.76
C ARG A 29 31.88 -21.14 -20.66
N PHE A 30 31.30 -19.97 -20.50
CA PHE A 30 30.15 -19.74 -19.61
C PHE A 30 28.88 -19.49 -20.43
N PHE A 31 27.83 -20.26 -20.19
CA PHE A 31 26.54 -20.14 -20.85
C PHE A 31 25.43 -20.04 -19.82
N MET A 32 24.50 -19.12 -20.08
CA MET A 32 23.29 -18.96 -19.23
C MET A 32 22.05 -18.91 -20.12
N VAL A 33 21.08 -19.79 -19.84
CA VAL A 33 19.81 -19.92 -20.54
C VAL A 33 18.63 -19.81 -19.58
N GLY A 34 17.42 -19.56 -20.06
CA GLY A 34 16.20 -19.43 -19.24
C GLY A 34 15.76 -17.99 -19.02
N LEU A 35 15.92 -17.13 -20.05
CA LEU A 35 15.53 -15.72 -20.04
C LEU A 35 16.15 -14.84 -18.93
N PRO A 36 17.48 -14.92 -18.68
CA PRO A 36 18.14 -13.98 -17.79
C PRO A 36 18.15 -12.57 -18.42
N ASP A 37 17.97 -11.54 -17.59
CA ASP A 37 18.17 -10.15 -18.02
C ASP A 37 19.67 -9.77 -18.09
N ALA A 38 19.98 -8.50 -18.39
CA ALA A 38 21.36 -8.03 -18.44
C ALA A 38 22.06 -8.15 -17.09
N ALA A 39 21.38 -7.78 -15.99
CA ALA A 39 21.95 -7.82 -14.64
C ALA A 39 22.28 -9.24 -14.19
N VAL A 40 21.42 -10.23 -14.53
CA VAL A 40 21.68 -11.64 -14.27
C VAL A 40 22.85 -12.16 -15.14
N LYS A 41 22.99 -11.70 -16.39
CA LYS A 41 24.14 -12.09 -17.24
C LYS A 41 25.47 -11.51 -16.75
N GLU A 42 25.44 -10.31 -16.18
CA GLU A 42 26.61 -9.67 -15.55
C GLU A 42 27.02 -10.32 -14.23
N SER A 43 26.19 -11.20 -13.66
CA SER A 43 26.50 -11.92 -12.42
C SER A 43 27.82 -12.70 -12.50
N HIS A 44 28.19 -13.19 -13.68
CA HIS A 44 29.43 -13.94 -13.88
C HIS A 44 30.64 -13.18 -13.32
N GLU A 45 30.81 -11.90 -13.70
CA GLU A 45 31.95 -11.09 -13.25
C GLU A 45 31.95 -10.83 -11.74
N ARG A 46 30.73 -10.58 -11.17
CA ARG A 46 30.59 -10.39 -9.72
C ARG A 46 30.90 -11.67 -8.95
N ILE A 47 30.40 -12.82 -9.42
CA ILE A 47 30.62 -14.13 -8.81
C ILE A 47 32.10 -14.50 -8.85
N VAL A 48 32.78 -14.33 -9.99
CA VAL A 48 34.22 -14.62 -10.13
C VAL A 48 35.00 -13.81 -9.09
N SER A 49 34.77 -12.48 -9.04
CA SER A 49 35.48 -11.62 -8.11
C SER A 49 35.19 -11.98 -6.64
N ALA A 50 33.91 -12.18 -6.30
CA ALA A 50 33.49 -12.51 -4.92
C ALA A 50 34.08 -13.83 -4.44
N VAL A 51 34.10 -14.85 -5.29
CA VAL A 51 34.64 -16.19 -4.99
C VAL A 51 36.16 -16.14 -4.81
N GLU A 52 36.88 -15.46 -5.73
CA GLU A 52 38.34 -15.37 -5.68
C GLU A 52 38.83 -14.50 -4.51
N HIS A 53 38.13 -13.40 -4.20
CA HIS A 53 38.43 -12.55 -3.05
C HIS A 53 38.37 -13.32 -1.71
N ASN A 54 37.46 -14.28 -1.61
CA ASN A 54 37.28 -15.12 -0.41
C ASN A 54 38.13 -16.40 -0.41
N GLY A 55 39.12 -16.49 -1.29
CA GLY A 55 40.10 -17.59 -1.31
C GLY A 55 39.66 -18.87 -2.02
N TYR A 56 38.48 -18.86 -2.63
CA TYR A 56 38.02 -19.92 -3.50
C TYR A 56 38.45 -19.66 -4.94
N ARG A 57 38.52 -20.73 -5.77
CA ARG A 57 38.84 -20.59 -7.19
C ARG A 57 37.59 -20.78 -8.02
N PHE A 58 37.31 -19.86 -8.94
CA PHE A 58 36.30 -20.06 -9.96
C PHE A 58 36.66 -21.24 -10.86
N PRO A 59 35.73 -22.15 -11.25
CA PRO A 59 36.02 -23.31 -12.05
C PRO A 59 36.61 -22.95 -13.44
N ARG A 60 37.76 -23.48 -13.78
CA ARG A 60 38.33 -23.42 -15.13
C ARG A 60 37.72 -24.51 -16.02
N LYS A 61 36.40 -24.54 -16.09
CA LYS A 61 35.57 -25.52 -16.80
C LYS A 61 34.52 -24.81 -17.62
N GLN A 62 33.91 -25.50 -18.57
CA GLN A 62 32.70 -24.99 -19.19
C GLN A 62 31.56 -25.04 -18.15
N VAL A 63 30.93 -23.90 -17.89
CA VAL A 63 29.80 -23.77 -16.98
C VAL A 63 28.55 -23.49 -17.81
N ILE A 64 27.54 -24.34 -17.67
CA ILE A 64 26.22 -24.15 -18.26
C ILE A 64 25.22 -23.99 -17.13
N VAL A 65 24.51 -22.86 -17.13
CA VAL A 65 23.44 -22.54 -16.17
C VAL A 65 22.12 -22.51 -16.93
N ASN A 66 21.13 -23.25 -16.43
CA ASN A 66 19.76 -23.20 -16.90
C ASN A 66 18.83 -22.72 -15.78
N MET A 67 18.07 -21.66 -16.03
CA MET A 67 17.13 -21.09 -15.06
C MET A 67 15.68 -21.39 -15.49
N SER A 68 15.05 -22.35 -14.83
CA SER A 68 13.69 -22.82 -15.14
C SER A 68 12.65 -22.20 -14.17
N PRO A 69 11.41 -21.90 -14.62
CA PRO A 69 10.87 -22.07 -15.96
C PRO A 69 11.34 -20.99 -16.96
N ALA A 70 11.44 -21.35 -18.24
CA ALA A 70 12.00 -20.47 -19.28
C ALA A 70 11.05 -19.36 -19.77
N ASP A 71 9.78 -19.43 -19.44
CA ASP A 71 8.76 -18.42 -19.77
C ASP A 71 8.74 -17.23 -18.80
N ILE A 72 9.37 -17.37 -17.63
CA ILE A 72 9.49 -16.33 -16.62
C ILE A 72 10.85 -15.64 -16.76
N ARG A 73 10.85 -14.32 -16.89
CA ARG A 73 12.05 -13.51 -16.91
C ARG A 73 12.67 -13.43 -15.50
N LYS A 74 13.97 -13.65 -15.41
CA LYS A 74 14.77 -13.51 -14.19
C LYS A 74 15.46 -12.16 -14.23
N GLU A 75 15.20 -11.33 -13.24
CA GLU A 75 15.59 -9.92 -13.22
C GLU A 75 16.39 -9.57 -11.97
N GLY A 76 17.38 -8.69 -12.15
CA GLY A 76 18.19 -8.15 -11.08
C GLY A 76 19.29 -9.07 -10.57
N ALA A 77 20.13 -8.53 -9.68
CA ALA A 77 21.33 -9.20 -9.17
C ALA A 77 21.08 -10.19 -8.02
N ALA A 78 19.82 -10.33 -7.56
CA ALA A 78 19.49 -11.20 -6.41
C ALA A 78 19.78 -12.69 -6.64
N TYR A 79 20.06 -13.10 -7.88
CA TYR A 79 20.43 -14.47 -8.24
C TYR A 79 21.92 -14.75 -8.09
N ASP A 80 22.77 -13.76 -7.78
CA ASP A 80 24.22 -13.96 -7.69
C ASP A 80 24.57 -15.04 -6.67
N LEU A 81 23.94 -15.01 -5.49
CA LEU A 81 24.19 -16.00 -4.44
C LEU A 81 23.82 -17.42 -4.85
N PRO A 82 22.59 -17.75 -5.31
CA PRO A 82 22.26 -19.10 -5.73
C PRO A 82 23.08 -19.56 -6.97
N LEU A 83 23.45 -18.66 -7.87
CA LEU A 83 24.34 -18.97 -8.99
C LEU A 83 25.74 -19.34 -8.52
N ALA A 84 26.33 -18.55 -7.61
CA ALA A 84 27.66 -18.81 -7.04
C ALA A 84 27.71 -20.17 -6.32
N VAL A 85 26.69 -20.42 -5.47
CA VAL A 85 26.57 -21.69 -4.73
C VAL A 85 26.41 -22.87 -5.70
N GLY A 86 25.59 -22.75 -6.74
CA GLY A 86 25.39 -23.78 -7.74
C GLY A 86 26.67 -24.10 -8.54
N ILE A 87 27.44 -23.07 -8.91
CA ILE A 87 28.71 -23.21 -9.64
C ILE A 87 29.74 -23.92 -8.76
N LEU A 88 29.90 -23.49 -7.49
CA LEU A 88 30.85 -24.09 -6.56
C LEU A 88 30.48 -25.53 -6.21
N ALA A 89 29.17 -25.83 -6.05
CA ALA A 89 28.71 -27.18 -5.80
C ALA A 89 28.90 -28.11 -7.02
N SER A 90 28.66 -27.60 -8.25
CA SER A 90 28.91 -28.36 -9.47
C SER A 90 30.40 -28.66 -9.70
N ASP A 91 31.30 -27.86 -9.12
CA ASP A 91 32.76 -28.06 -9.04
C ASP A 91 33.23 -28.78 -7.77
N GLU A 92 32.32 -29.37 -7.02
CA GLU A 92 32.59 -30.19 -5.82
C GLU A 92 33.27 -29.43 -4.65
N LYS A 93 33.08 -28.11 -4.58
CA LYS A 93 33.58 -27.25 -3.49
C LYS A 93 32.55 -27.01 -2.38
N ILE A 94 31.30 -27.36 -2.66
CA ILE A 94 30.18 -27.36 -1.72
C ILE A 94 29.50 -28.71 -1.79
N GLU A 95 29.12 -29.26 -0.64
CA GLU A 95 28.33 -30.49 -0.56
C GLU A 95 26.92 -30.26 -1.12
N ALA A 96 26.55 -30.97 -2.18
CA ALA A 96 25.26 -30.79 -2.84
C ALA A 96 24.05 -31.36 -2.07
N GLY A 97 24.29 -32.20 -1.06
CA GLY A 97 23.23 -32.95 -0.35
C GLY A 97 22.14 -32.07 0.30
N LYS A 98 22.50 -30.93 0.83
CA LYS A 98 21.59 -30.02 1.52
C LYS A 98 20.92 -28.98 0.60
N LEU A 99 21.36 -28.81 -0.65
CA LEU A 99 20.91 -27.71 -1.53
C LEU A 99 19.42 -27.78 -1.86
N SER A 100 18.81 -28.96 -1.87
CA SER A 100 17.38 -29.14 -2.11
C SER A 100 16.50 -28.73 -0.92
N GLU A 101 17.08 -28.56 0.27
CA GLU A 101 16.35 -28.17 1.48
C GLU A 101 16.18 -26.65 1.60
N TYR A 102 17.03 -25.88 0.92
CA TYR A 102 17.10 -24.43 1.08
C TYR A 102 16.81 -23.67 -0.22
N MET A 103 16.06 -22.57 -0.07
CA MET A 103 15.99 -21.53 -1.11
C MET A 103 17.03 -20.46 -0.79
N LEU A 104 17.73 -19.94 -1.81
CA LEU A 104 18.79 -18.95 -1.66
C LEU A 104 18.49 -17.74 -2.51
N MET A 105 18.66 -16.53 -1.94
CA MET A 105 18.60 -15.26 -2.68
C MET A 105 19.57 -14.25 -2.08
N GLY A 106 20.27 -13.49 -2.92
CA GLY A 106 21.18 -12.45 -2.48
C GLY A 106 21.99 -11.89 -3.63
N GLU A 107 22.23 -10.59 -3.64
CA GLU A 107 23.15 -9.94 -4.56
C GLU A 107 24.57 -9.99 -3.96
N LEU A 108 25.58 -10.24 -4.78
CA LEU A 108 26.99 -10.28 -4.35
C LEU A 108 27.71 -8.98 -4.72
N SER A 109 28.40 -8.41 -3.75
CA SER A 109 29.44 -7.44 -3.97
C SER A 109 30.75 -8.13 -4.38
N LEU A 110 31.70 -7.40 -4.97
CA LEU A 110 32.95 -7.96 -5.47
C LEU A 110 33.84 -8.58 -4.37
N ASP A 111 33.65 -8.15 -3.12
CA ASP A 111 34.32 -8.70 -1.94
C ASP A 111 33.61 -9.93 -1.33
N GLY A 112 32.48 -10.35 -1.91
CA GLY A 112 31.68 -11.45 -1.43
C GLY A 112 30.64 -11.08 -0.35
N SER A 113 30.51 -9.80 0.01
CA SER A 113 29.41 -9.33 0.86
C SER A 113 28.08 -9.51 0.18
N ILE A 114 27.05 -9.87 0.95
CA ILE A 114 25.70 -10.14 0.46
C ILE A 114 24.81 -8.91 0.69
N LEU A 115 24.37 -8.29 -0.42
CA LEU A 115 23.59 -7.06 -0.42
C LEU A 115 22.09 -7.29 -0.32
N PRO A 116 21.31 -6.33 0.22
CA PRO A 116 19.86 -6.44 0.37
C PRO A 116 19.13 -6.67 -0.94
N ILE A 117 18.03 -7.43 -0.87
CA ILE A 117 17.16 -7.73 -2.01
C ILE A 117 15.77 -7.12 -1.80
N LYS A 118 14.98 -7.05 -2.88
CA LYS A 118 13.56 -6.70 -2.86
C LYS A 118 12.70 -7.94 -2.83
N GLY A 119 11.52 -7.86 -2.19
CA GLY A 119 10.55 -8.94 -2.19
C GLY A 119 10.92 -10.12 -1.29
N ALA A 120 11.66 -9.89 -0.20
CA ALA A 120 12.04 -10.97 0.72
C ALA A 120 10.81 -11.65 1.37
N LEU A 121 9.76 -10.89 1.71
CA LEU A 121 8.54 -11.46 2.28
C LEU A 121 7.78 -12.38 1.29
N PRO A 122 7.43 -12.00 0.06
CA PRO A 122 6.81 -12.92 -0.88
C PRO A 122 7.69 -14.13 -1.22
N ILE A 123 9.02 -13.97 -1.25
CA ILE A 123 9.95 -15.08 -1.43
C ILE A 123 9.85 -16.08 -0.26
N ALA A 124 9.83 -15.58 0.98
CA ALA A 124 9.70 -16.42 2.17
C ALA A 124 8.34 -17.16 2.21
N ILE A 125 7.25 -16.47 1.86
CA ILE A 125 5.92 -17.11 1.77
C ILE A 125 5.96 -18.25 0.75
N LYS A 126 6.56 -18.01 -0.42
CA LYS A 126 6.66 -19.04 -1.46
C LYS A 126 7.56 -20.20 -1.06
N ALA A 127 8.69 -19.94 -0.41
CA ALA A 127 9.57 -20.99 0.12
C ALA A 127 8.83 -21.92 1.08
N ARG A 128 8.02 -21.37 2.00
CA ARG A 128 7.18 -22.16 2.91
C ARG A 128 6.13 -23.00 2.15
N GLU A 129 5.43 -22.39 1.18
CA GLU A 129 4.39 -23.06 0.39
C GLU A 129 4.93 -24.28 -0.37
N GLU A 130 6.14 -24.19 -0.88
CA GLU A 130 6.82 -25.27 -1.61
C GLU A 130 7.52 -26.29 -0.68
N GLY A 131 7.46 -26.07 0.63
CA GLY A 131 7.95 -27.01 1.63
C GLY A 131 9.47 -27.01 1.83
N PHE A 132 10.15 -25.90 1.48
CA PHE A 132 11.57 -25.74 1.83
C PHE A 132 11.74 -25.71 3.35
N LYS A 133 12.81 -26.33 3.84
CA LYS A 133 13.18 -26.30 5.25
C LYS A 133 13.58 -24.88 5.67
N GLY A 134 14.32 -24.17 4.80
CA GLY A 134 14.79 -22.84 5.13
C GLY A 134 15.05 -21.95 3.92
N LEU A 135 15.21 -20.66 4.24
CA LEU A 135 15.52 -19.59 3.31
C LEU A 135 16.81 -18.91 3.76
N ILE A 136 17.81 -18.84 2.86
CA ILE A 136 19.09 -18.14 3.09
C ILE A 136 19.06 -16.84 2.31
N ILE A 137 19.11 -15.71 3.03
CA ILE A 137 18.98 -14.36 2.46
C ILE A 137 19.91 -13.36 3.15
N PRO A 138 20.08 -12.15 2.58
CA PRO A 138 20.87 -11.10 3.22
C PRO A 138 20.36 -10.77 4.63
N LYS A 139 21.25 -10.56 5.59
CA LYS A 139 20.93 -10.22 6.99
C LYS A 139 20.01 -9.00 7.11
N ALA A 140 20.11 -8.05 6.19
CA ALA A 140 19.27 -6.85 6.16
C ALA A 140 17.77 -7.17 5.90
N ASN A 141 17.46 -8.31 5.25
CA ASN A 141 16.09 -8.73 4.91
C ASN A 141 15.53 -9.80 5.87
N VAL A 142 16.34 -10.32 6.77
CA VAL A 142 15.97 -11.50 7.57
C VAL A 142 14.72 -11.27 8.42
N ARG A 143 14.57 -10.09 9.03
CA ARG A 143 13.41 -9.79 9.88
C ARG A 143 12.11 -9.74 9.08
N GLU A 144 12.15 -9.17 7.88
CA GLU A 144 11.03 -9.14 6.95
C GLU A 144 10.55 -10.55 6.55
N ALA A 145 11.48 -11.47 6.27
CA ALA A 145 11.18 -12.84 5.88
C ALA A 145 10.80 -13.74 7.06
N ALA A 146 11.40 -13.52 8.24
CA ALA A 146 11.17 -14.33 9.45
C ALA A 146 9.76 -14.15 10.07
N VAL A 147 8.96 -13.24 9.54
CA VAL A 147 7.52 -13.14 9.84
C VAL A 147 6.75 -14.40 9.42
N VAL A 148 7.29 -15.14 8.46
CA VAL A 148 6.66 -16.34 7.91
C VAL A 148 6.88 -17.53 8.86
N ASN A 149 5.85 -17.95 9.57
CA ASN A 149 5.90 -19.10 10.47
C ASN A 149 6.20 -20.41 9.71
N HIS A 150 6.83 -21.35 10.37
CA HIS A 150 7.20 -22.68 9.84
C HIS A 150 8.16 -22.64 8.65
N LEU A 151 9.07 -21.67 8.64
CA LEU A 151 10.20 -21.57 7.73
C LEU A 151 11.41 -21.06 8.52
N ASP A 152 12.52 -21.78 8.48
CA ASP A 152 13.77 -21.33 9.07
C ASP A 152 14.41 -20.27 8.17
N VAL A 153 14.59 -19.04 8.67
CA VAL A 153 15.18 -17.94 7.89
C VAL A 153 16.57 -17.62 8.43
N TYR A 154 17.58 -17.79 7.57
CA TYR A 154 18.97 -17.56 7.89
C TYR A 154 19.48 -16.28 7.24
N GLY A 155 19.91 -15.33 8.07
CA GLY A 155 20.52 -14.08 7.62
C GLY A 155 22.03 -14.21 7.51
N VAL A 156 22.56 -13.90 6.32
CA VAL A 156 23.97 -13.99 6.00
C VAL A 156 24.54 -12.66 5.52
N GLU A 157 25.80 -12.38 5.83
CA GLU A 157 26.49 -11.14 5.46
C GLU A 157 27.55 -11.38 4.36
N ASN A 158 28.10 -12.60 4.26
CA ASN A 158 29.14 -12.94 3.28
C ASN A 158 28.93 -14.33 2.68
N ILE A 159 29.34 -14.53 1.43
CA ILE A 159 29.26 -15.82 0.74
C ILE A 159 29.98 -16.95 1.48
N THR A 160 31.06 -16.63 2.21
CA THR A 160 31.84 -17.61 3.00
C THR A 160 31.00 -18.28 4.09
N GLU A 161 30.09 -17.54 4.73
CA GLU A 161 29.19 -18.09 5.75
C GLU A 161 28.27 -19.16 5.11
N VAL A 162 27.76 -18.86 3.91
CA VAL A 162 26.89 -19.80 3.18
C VAL A 162 27.62 -21.07 2.79
N ILE A 163 28.85 -20.92 2.27
CA ILE A 163 29.69 -22.07 1.87
C ILE A 163 29.97 -22.96 3.08
N ARG A 164 30.43 -22.38 4.19
CA ARG A 164 30.77 -23.11 5.43
C ARG A 164 29.56 -23.77 6.07
N PHE A 165 28.39 -23.12 6.03
CA PHE A 165 27.13 -23.66 6.53
C PHE A 165 26.69 -24.90 5.70
N LEU A 166 26.73 -24.80 4.37
CA LEU A 166 26.35 -25.89 3.48
C LEU A 166 27.31 -27.08 3.60
N ASN A 167 28.60 -26.83 3.84
CA ASN A 167 29.61 -27.88 4.12
C ASN A 167 29.53 -28.43 5.53
N GLY A 168 28.65 -27.91 6.40
CA GLY A 168 28.54 -28.38 7.77
C GLY A 168 29.68 -27.96 8.71
N GLU A 169 30.50 -26.97 8.30
CA GLU A 169 31.61 -26.43 9.09
C GLU A 169 31.15 -25.46 10.20
N ILE A 170 30.01 -24.81 9.97
CA ILE A 170 29.36 -23.94 10.95
C ILE A 170 27.87 -24.21 11.01
N GLU A 171 27.27 -23.90 12.14
CA GLU A 171 25.81 -23.84 12.29
C GLU A 171 25.37 -22.37 12.20
N LEU A 172 24.27 -22.11 11.46
CA LEU A 172 23.59 -20.83 11.46
C LEU A 172 22.34 -20.94 12.32
N GLU A 173 22.09 -19.95 13.14
CA GLU A 173 20.85 -19.89 13.93
C GLU A 173 19.74 -19.24 13.10
N PRO A 174 18.55 -19.86 12.99
CA PRO A 174 17.42 -19.24 12.33
C PRO A 174 16.93 -18.05 13.13
N THR A 175 16.55 -16.99 12.44
CA THR A 175 15.98 -15.80 13.08
C THR A 175 14.53 -16.08 13.47
N VAL A 176 14.24 -15.95 14.75
CA VAL A 176 12.89 -16.10 15.31
C VAL A 176 12.32 -14.75 15.66
N ILE A 177 11.12 -14.46 15.19
CA ILE A 177 10.38 -13.23 15.49
C ILE A 177 9.02 -13.60 16.08
N ASP A 178 8.69 -13.00 17.22
CA ASP A 178 7.32 -12.99 17.71
C ASP A 178 6.52 -11.92 16.95
N THR A 179 5.99 -12.31 15.80
CA THR A 179 5.22 -11.46 14.91
C THR A 179 4.04 -10.79 15.61
N ARG A 180 3.39 -11.48 16.56
CA ARG A 180 2.29 -10.89 17.33
C ARG A 180 2.78 -9.81 18.27
N ALA A 181 3.80 -10.08 19.07
CA ALA A 181 4.33 -9.12 20.03
C ALA A 181 4.87 -7.85 19.35
N GLU A 182 5.57 -8.00 18.22
CA GLU A 182 6.06 -6.85 17.44
C GLU A 182 4.91 -6.04 16.83
N PHE A 183 3.96 -6.71 16.20
CA PHE A 183 2.79 -6.07 15.59
C PHE A 183 2.00 -5.22 16.61
N PHE A 184 1.76 -5.73 17.82
CA PHE A 184 1.02 -5.00 18.83
C PHE A 184 1.84 -3.90 19.53
N ARG A 185 3.16 -3.95 19.54
CA ARG A 185 4.00 -2.92 20.17
C ARG A 185 4.01 -1.61 19.40
N GLU A 186 4.13 -1.65 18.08
CA GLU A 186 4.23 -0.45 17.23
C GLU A 186 2.88 0.16 16.89
N TYR A 187 1.82 -0.57 17.14
CA TYR A 187 0.45 -0.22 16.77
C TYR A 187 -0.09 1.06 17.42
N THR A 188 0.34 1.42 18.61
CA THR A 188 -0.26 2.49 19.44
C THR A 188 0.49 3.81 19.40
N HIS A 189 1.65 3.89 18.77
CA HIS A 189 2.47 5.10 18.78
C HIS A 189 2.20 5.97 17.54
N PHE A 190 1.64 7.16 17.76
CA PHE A 190 1.42 8.16 16.72
C PHE A 190 2.03 9.49 17.15
N ASP A 191 2.83 10.10 16.29
CA ASP A 191 3.48 11.40 16.55
C ASP A 191 2.51 12.59 16.49
N LEU A 192 1.36 12.41 15.81
CA LEU A 192 0.37 13.44 15.59
C LEU A 192 -0.97 13.05 16.23
N ASP A 193 -1.59 13.99 16.96
CA ASP A 193 -2.87 13.78 17.64
C ASP A 193 -3.89 14.87 17.30
N PHE A 194 -5.19 14.51 17.28
CA PHE A 194 -6.28 15.46 17.04
C PHE A 194 -6.48 16.44 18.20
N SER A 195 -5.95 16.16 19.38
CA SER A 195 -5.97 17.11 20.52
C SER A 195 -5.22 18.41 20.23
N ASP A 196 -4.24 18.39 19.30
CA ASP A 196 -3.54 19.58 18.83
C ASP A 196 -4.39 20.49 17.96
N VAL A 197 -5.49 19.97 17.40
CA VAL A 197 -6.37 20.70 16.49
C VAL A 197 -7.39 21.48 17.30
N LYS A 198 -7.29 22.80 17.26
CA LYS A 198 -8.21 23.71 17.94
C LYS A 198 -9.40 24.07 17.05
N GLY A 199 -10.60 24.01 17.61
CA GLY A 199 -11.83 24.24 16.85
C GLY A 199 -12.05 23.14 15.78
N GLN A 200 -12.77 23.46 14.69
CA GLN A 200 -13.02 22.57 13.54
C GLN A 200 -13.80 21.29 13.92
N GLU A 201 -14.72 21.36 14.87
CA GLU A 201 -15.44 20.18 15.38
C GLU A 201 -16.23 19.46 14.29
N SER A 202 -16.84 20.21 13.34
CA SER A 202 -17.54 19.64 12.17
C SER A 202 -16.61 18.89 11.24
N VAL A 203 -15.36 19.37 11.08
CA VAL A 203 -14.34 18.72 10.25
C VAL A 203 -13.82 17.46 10.94
N LYS A 204 -13.59 17.50 12.26
CA LYS A 204 -13.22 16.31 13.06
C LYS A 204 -14.31 15.24 12.97
N ARG A 205 -15.59 15.63 13.09
CA ARG A 205 -16.72 14.70 12.90
C ARG A 205 -16.73 14.08 11.50
N ALA A 206 -16.48 14.87 10.45
CA ALA A 206 -16.39 14.34 9.10
C ALA A 206 -15.24 13.33 8.93
N PHE A 207 -14.07 13.58 9.55
CA PHE A 207 -12.96 12.63 9.57
C PHE A 207 -13.30 11.36 10.36
N GLU A 208 -14.01 11.47 11.48
CA GLU A 208 -14.50 10.33 12.24
C GLU A 208 -15.43 9.45 11.40
N VAL A 209 -16.41 10.06 10.71
CA VAL A 209 -17.33 9.34 9.81
C VAL A 209 -16.55 8.70 8.64
N ALA A 210 -15.61 9.45 8.05
CA ALA A 210 -14.78 8.96 6.97
C ALA A 210 -13.93 7.75 7.41
N ALA A 211 -13.29 7.82 8.57
CA ALA A 211 -12.50 6.73 9.15
C ALA A 211 -13.36 5.50 9.49
N ALA A 212 -14.54 5.73 10.09
CA ALA A 212 -15.45 4.65 10.47
C ALA A 212 -16.01 3.89 9.27
N GLY A 213 -16.35 4.57 8.17
CA GLY A 213 -16.92 3.95 6.98
C GLY A 213 -15.93 3.62 5.88
N GLY A 214 -14.68 4.08 5.97
CA GLY A 214 -13.70 3.98 4.87
C GLY A 214 -14.05 4.88 3.68
N HIS A 215 -14.67 6.04 3.95
CA HIS A 215 -15.16 6.96 2.94
C HIS A 215 -14.08 7.89 2.41
N ASN A 216 -14.08 8.13 1.11
CA ASN A 216 -13.25 9.16 0.49
C ASN A 216 -13.75 10.54 0.89
N ILE A 217 -12.82 11.46 1.21
CA ILE A 217 -13.14 12.81 1.69
C ILE A 217 -12.36 13.88 0.95
N ILE A 218 -13.01 15.02 0.67
CA ILE A 218 -12.37 16.23 0.16
C ILE A 218 -12.58 17.41 1.11
N LEU A 219 -11.50 18.12 1.37
CA LEU A 219 -11.43 19.30 2.22
C LEU A 219 -11.34 20.55 1.37
N ILE A 220 -12.29 21.48 1.52
CA ILE A 220 -12.35 22.70 0.74
C ILE A 220 -12.23 23.88 1.68
N GLY A 221 -11.29 24.77 1.44
CA GLY A 221 -11.11 25.93 2.29
C GLY A 221 -9.92 26.80 1.89
N PRO A 222 -9.81 28.02 2.47
CA PRO A 222 -8.75 28.95 2.13
C PRO A 222 -7.37 28.41 2.50
N PRO A 223 -6.32 28.97 1.91
CA PRO A 223 -4.95 28.66 2.30
C PRO A 223 -4.76 28.98 3.80
N GLY A 224 -4.01 28.13 4.50
CA GLY A 224 -3.76 28.26 5.94
C GLY A 224 -4.91 27.77 6.86
N ALA A 225 -6.01 27.24 6.35
CA ALA A 225 -7.12 26.72 7.16
C ALA A 225 -6.83 25.37 7.85
N GLY A 226 -5.64 24.80 7.68
CA GLY A 226 -5.25 23.56 8.38
C GLY A 226 -5.60 22.26 7.65
N LYS A 227 -5.97 22.29 6.35
CA LYS A 227 -6.36 21.11 5.56
C LYS A 227 -5.34 19.96 5.63
N SER A 228 -4.09 20.24 5.27
CA SER A 228 -3.00 19.24 5.26
C SER A 228 -2.61 18.78 6.67
N MET A 229 -2.75 19.66 7.67
CA MET A 229 -2.52 19.34 9.10
C MET A 229 -3.56 18.31 9.58
N MET A 230 -4.82 18.48 9.22
CA MET A 230 -5.91 17.55 9.54
C MET A 230 -5.71 16.19 8.84
N ALA A 231 -5.43 16.23 7.53
CA ALA A 231 -5.22 15.00 6.75
C ALA A 231 -4.08 14.12 7.30
N LYS A 232 -2.98 14.71 7.73
CA LYS A 232 -1.83 13.98 8.32
C LYS A 232 -2.16 13.31 9.66
N ARG A 233 -3.21 13.73 10.36
CA ARG A 233 -3.67 13.12 11.63
C ARG A 233 -4.64 11.98 11.42
N LEU A 234 -5.19 11.80 10.22
CA LEU A 234 -6.16 10.74 9.95
C LEU A 234 -5.67 9.34 10.33
N PRO A 235 -4.40 8.94 10.06
CA PRO A 235 -3.91 7.62 10.49
C PRO A 235 -4.09 7.34 11.99
N SER A 236 -4.04 8.36 12.85
CA SER A 236 -4.16 8.21 14.31
C SER A 236 -5.57 7.82 14.78
N ILE A 237 -6.59 8.00 13.95
CA ILE A 237 -7.97 7.63 14.26
C ILE A 237 -8.48 6.43 13.45
N LEU A 238 -7.73 5.95 12.48
CA LEU A 238 -8.08 4.76 11.71
C LEU A 238 -8.02 3.50 12.58
N PRO A 239 -8.88 2.50 12.30
CA PRO A 239 -8.78 1.21 12.98
C PRO A 239 -7.44 0.54 12.65
N PRO A 240 -6.94 -0.33 13.54
CA PRO A 240 -5.70 -1.06 13.29
C PRO A 240 -5.75 -1.88 12.00
N LEU A 241 -4.58 -2.20 11.46
CA LEU A 241 -4.49 -3.24 10.47
C LEU A 241 -4.81 -4.59 11.11
N THR A 242 -5.53 -5.45 10.41
CA THR A 242 -5.53 -6.87 10.74
C THR A 242 -4.18 -7.49 10.33
N LEU A 243 -3.84 -8.64 10.86
CA LEU A 243 -2.60 -9.33 10.46
C LEU A 243 -2.58 -9.62 8.94
N GLN A 244 -3.72 -9.95 8.35
CA GLN A 244 -3.84 -10.19 6.92
C GLN A 244 -3.61 -8.90 6.11
N GLU A 245 -4.24 -7.78 6.50
CA GLU A 245 -3.99 -6.47 5.89
C GLU A 245 -2.52 -6.05 6.01
N ALA A 246 -1.90 -6.28 7.18
CA ALA A 246 -0.49 -5.98 7.41
C ALA A 246 0.43 -6.78 6.48
N LEU A 247 0.20 -8.09 6.34
CA LEU A 247 0.95 -8.95 5.43
C LEU A 247 0.81 -8.51 3.98
N GLU A 248 -0.42 -8.23 3.52
CA GLU A 248 -0.67 -7.77 2.15
C GLU A 248 0.01 -6.41 1.87
N THR A 249 -0.12 -5.48 2.80
CA THR A 249 0.53 -4.16 2.69
C THR A 249 2.05 -4.29 2.70
N THR A 250 2.59 -5.13 3.58
CA THR A 250 4.03 -5.37 3.67
C THR A 250 4.57 -6.02 2.39
N LYS A 251 3.86 -6.96 1.76
CA LYS A 251 4.25 -7.53 0.46
C LYS A 251 4.46 -6.44 -0.59
N ILE A 252 3.53 -5.48 -0.69
CA ILE A 252 3.63 -4.38 -1.66
C ILE A 252 4.88 -3.53 -1.40
N HIS A 253 5.13 -3.16 -0.14
CA HIS A 253 6.29 -2.37 0.24
C HIS A 253 7.61 -3.14 0.07
N SER A 254 7.61 -4.44 0.34
CA SER A 254 8.74 -5.35 0.12
C SER A 254 9.16 -5.38 -1.35
N VAL A 255 8.21 -5.62 -2.25
CA VAL A 255 8.44 -5.64 -3.70
C VAL A 255 8.91 -4.28 -4.24
N ALA A 256 8.36 -3.19 -3.70
CA ALA A 256 8.79 -1.83 -4.05
C ALA A 256 10.19 -1.48 -3.50
N GLY A 257 10.75 -2.27 -2.59
CA GLY A 257 11.99 -1.96 -1.88
C GLY A 257 11.84 -0.74 -0.96
N ARG A 258 10.67 -0.60 -0.32
CA ARG A 258 10.31 0.51 0.58
C ARG A 258 10.20 0.09 2.05
N MET A 259 10.65 -1.12 2.37
CA MET A 259 10.77 -1.53 3.77
C MET A 259 11.93 -0.81 4.44
N GLU A 260 11.74 -0.38 5.68
CA GLU A 260 12.82 0.16 6.50
C GLU A 260 13.75 -0.99 6.93
N ARG A 261 15.05 -0.69 7.03
CA ARG A 261 16.03 -1.68 7.45
C ARG A 261 15.71 -2.19 8.86
N GLY A 262 15.57 -3.50 8.98
CA GLY A 262 15.29 -4.14 10.26
C GLY A 262 13.81 -4.12 10.68
N SER A 263 12.89 -3.62 9.84
CA SER A 263 11.46 -3.79 10.07
C SER A 263 11.00 -5.20 9.70
N SER A 264 9.96 -5.69 10.36
CA SER A 264 9.35 -7.00 10.11
C SER A 264 8.05 -6.88 9.32
N LEU A 265 7.02 -6.28 9.92
CA LEU A 265 5.71 -5.99 9.33
C LEU A 265 5.38 -4.52 9.44
N LEU A 266 4.60 -4.01 8.49
CA LEU A 266 3.94 -2.72 8.64
C LEU A 266 2.79 -2.87 9.62
N SER A 267 2.89 -2.23 10.77
CA SER A 267 1.88 -2.23 11.84
C SER A 267 0.91 -1.06 11.72
N GLN A 268 1.32 0.02 11.07
CA GLN A 268 0.51 1.22 10.85
C GLN A 268 0.00 1.30 9.41
N ARG A 269 -1.19 1.90 9.24
CA ARG A 269 -1.75 2.17 7.90
C ARG A 269 -0.88 3.19 7.16
N PRO A 270 -0.45 2.89 5.93
CA PRO A 270 0.39 3.80 5.16
C PRO A 270 -0.30 5.14 4.91
N PHE A 271 0.47 6.22 4.99
CA PHE A 271 0.04 7.56 4.56
C PHE A 271 0.94 8.03 3.42
N ARG A 272 0.38 8.13 2.21
CA ARG A 272 1.12 8.57 1.02
C ARG A 272 0.62 9.92 0.55
N SER A 273 1.53 10.84 0.32
CA SER A 273 1.20 12.21 -0.11
C SER A 273 2.09 12.61 -1.28
N PRO A 274 1.78 12.13 -2.50
CA PRO A 274 2.55 12.50 -3.67
C PRO A 274 2.32 13.98 -4.03
N HIS A 275 3.37 14.63 -4.54
CA HIS A 275 3.28 16.00 -5.02
C HIS A 275 2.45 16.07 -6.31
N HIS A 276 1.77 17.18 -6.58
CA HIS A 276 0.90 17.35 -7.76
C HIS A 276 1.63 17.23 -9.11
N THR A 277 2.96 17.36 -9.14
CA THR A 277 3.80 17.13 -10.33
C THR A 277 4.09 15.66 -10.64
N ILE A 278 3.55 14.73 -9.87
CA ILE A 278 3.74 13.29 -10.08
C ILE A 278 3.27 12.86 -11.48
N SER A 279 3.96 11.93 -12.11
CA SER A 279 3.52 11.31 -13.35
C SER A 279 2.45 10.25 -13.11
N SER A 280 1.61 9.97 -14.12
CA SER A 280 0.61 8.89 -14.04
C SER A 280 1.25 7.52 -13.75
N VAL A 281 2.44 7.25 -14.32
CA VAL A 281 3.18 6.01 -14.07
C VAL A 281 3.66 5.92 -12.62
N ALA A 282 4.16 7.00 -12.04
CA ALA A 282 4.59 6.99 -10.64
C ALA A 282 3.39 6.84 -9.68
N LEU A 283 2.21 7.37 -10.05
CA LEU A 283 1.01 7.27 -9.24
C LEU A 283 0.40 5.86 -9.29
N VAL A 284 0.20 5.30 -10.47
CA VAL A 284 -0.48 4.01 -10.69
C VAL A 284 0.48 2.84 -10.64
N GLY A 285 1.71 3.06 -11.04
CA GLY A 285 2.70 2.02 -11.23
C GLY A 285 2.96 1.74 -12.71
N GLY A 286 3.98 0.98 -13.00
CA GLY A 286 4.38 0.65 -14.36
C GLY A 286 5.90 0.65 -14.53
N GLY A 287 6.35 1.02 -15.73
CA GLY A 287 7.76 0.96 -16.13
C GLY A 287 8.06 -0.22 -17.03
N ALA A 288 9.32 -0.36 -17.43
CA ALA A 288 9.80 -1.53 -18.19
C ALA A 288 9.65 -2.81 -17.36
N PHE A 289 9.90 -2.68 -16.08
CA PHE A 289 9.63 -3.66 -15.03
C PHE A 289 8.49 -3.10 -14.16
N PRO A 290 7.28 -3.66 -14.22
CA PRO A 290 6.16 -3.13 -13.47
C PRO A 290 6.44 -3.08 -11.97
N GLN A 291 6.42 -1.87 -11.43
CA GLN A 291 6.53 -1.62 -10.00
C GLN A 291 5.22 -1.02 -9.48
N PRO A 292 4.85 -1.26 -8.23
CA PRO A 292 3.68 -0.63 -7.63
C PRO A 292 3.89 0.88 -7.53
N GLY A 293 2.83 1.66 -7.83
CA GLY A 293 2.82 3.12 -7.69
C GLY A 293 2.35 3.59 -6.32
N GLU A 294 2.26 4.91 -6.14
CA GLU A 294 1.85 5.53 -4.86
C GLU A 294 0.47 5.07 -4.38
N ILE A 295 -0.47 4.76 -5.30
CA ILE A 295 -1.79 4.22 -4.92
C ILE A 295 -1.63 2.85 -4.26
N SER A 296 -0.85 1.94 -4.86
CA SER A 296 -0.62 0.62 -4.26
C SER A 296 0.20 0.70 -2.97
N LEU A 297 1.16 1.63 -2.89
CA LEU A 297 1.90 1.90 -1.65
C LEU A 297 1.03 2.47 -0.53
N ALA A 298 -0.13 3.07 -0.87
CA ALA A 298 -1.12 3.53 0.09
C ALA A 298 -2.18 2.45 0.43
N HIS A 299 -2.06 1.23 -0.09
CA HIS A 299 -3.01 0.15 0.13
C HIS A 299 -3.27 -0.08 1.63
N ASN A 300 -4.53 -0.30 2.00
CA ASN A 300 -5.02 -0.38 3.39
C ASN A 300 -4.75 0.88 4.24
N GLY A 301 -4.43 2.00 3.59
CA GLY A 301 -4.09 3.27 4.23
C GLY A 301 -4.72 4.47 3.54
N VAL A 302 -4.01 5.58 3.55
CA VAL A 302 -4.46 6.90 3.09
C VAL A 302 -3.61 7.37 1.91
N LEU A 303 -4.29 7.74 0.82
CA LEU A 303 -3.70 8.51 -0.27
C LEU A 303 -4.17 9.97 -0.12
N PHE A 304 -3.25 10.86 0.25
CA PHE A 304 -3.54 12.29 0.40
C PHE A 304 -3.08 13.07 -0.83
N LEU A 305 -4.01 13.74 -1.49
CA LEU A 305 -3.75 14.61 -2.64
C LEU A 305 -4.02 16.07 -2.25
N ASP A 306 -2.96 16.79 -1.93
CA ASP A 306 -3.06 18.22 -1.64
C ASP A 306 -3.16 19.02 -2.93
N GLU A 307 -3.92 20.11 -2.91
CA GLU A 307 -4.16 20.95 -4.09
C GLU A 307 -4.68 20.16 -5.31
N LEU A 308 -5.73 19.36 -5.11
CA LEU A 308 -6.27 18.45 -6.12
C LEU A 308 -6.43 19.04 -7.54
N PRO A 309 -6.90 20.30 -7.74
CA PRO A 309 -7.01 20.89 -9.08
C PRO A 309 -5.67 21.22 -9.76
N GLU A 310 -4.53 21.10 -9.05
CA GLU A 310 -3.20 21.33 -9.63
C GLU A 310 -2.59 20.07 -10.25
N PHE A 311 -3.14 18.90 -9.94
CA PHE A 311 -2.75 17.65 -10.63
C PHE A 311 -3.15 17.70 -12.10
N SER A 312 -2.34 17.11 -12.97
CA SER A 312 -2.69 17.02 -14.38
C SER A 312 -3.97 16.21 -14.58
N ARG A 313 -4.77 16.56 -15.58
CA ARG A 313 -6.01 15.84 -15.89
C ARG A 313 -5.79 14.35 -16.12
N GLN A 314 -4.68 13.98 -16.76
CA GLN A 314 -4.33 12.59 -17.01
C GLN A 314 -4.12 11.82 -15.69
N VAL A 315 -3.47 12.43 -14.70
CA VAL A 315 -3.24 11.83 -13.36
C VAL A 315 -4.57 11.64 -12.62
N LEU A 316 -5.48 12.62 -12.69
CA LEU A 316 -6.80 12.50 -12.05
C LEU A 316 -7.69 11.42 -12.71
N GLU A 317 -7.64 11.28 -14.03
CA GLU A 317 -8.45 10.30 -14.76
C GLU A 317 -7.99 8.85 -14.49
N VAL A 318 -6.68 8.59 -14.41
CA VAL A 318 -6.18 7.22 -14.13
C VAL A 318 -6.51 6.72 -12.73
N MET A 319 -6.84 7.61 -11.79
CA MET A 319 -7.25 7.24 -10.43
C MET A 319 -8.66 6.66 -10.35
N ARG A 320 -9.51 6.90 -11.35
CA ARG A 320 -10.93 6.53 -11.30
C ARG A 320 -11.14 5.02 -11.15
N GLN A 321 -10.38 4.23 -11.90
CA GLN A 321 -10.48 2.78 -11.86
C GLN A 321 -9.97 2.21 -10.51
N PRO A 322 -8.78 2.56 -10.00
CA PRO A 322 -8.33 2.08 -8.69
C PRO A 322 -9.28 2.40 -7.53
N LEU A 323 -9.90 3.58 -7.54
CA LEU A 323 -10.86 3.97 -6.50
C LEU A 323 -12.17 3.16 -6.55
N GLU A 324 -12.50 2.55 -7.69
CA GLU A 324 -13.69 1.71 -7.86
C GLU A 324 -13.38 0.23 -7.65
N ASP A 325 -12.37 -0.27 -8.38
CA ASP A 325 -12.02 -1.70 -8.44
C ASP A 325 -11.10 -2.14 -7.28
N ARG A 326 -10.46 -1.18 -6.58
CA ARG A 326 -9.46 -1.39 -5.50
C ARG A 326 -8.27 -2.23 -5.91
N LYS A 327 -8.00 -2.27 -7.18
CA LYS A 327 -6.85 -2.91 -7.80
C LYS A 327 -6.38 -2.11 -9.00
N ILE A 328 -5.12 -2.26 -9.32
CA ILE A 328 -4.49 -1.69 -10.50
C ILE A 328 -4.00 -2.83 -11.35
N THR A 329 -4.43 -2.86 -12.61
CA THR A 329 -3.96 -3.84 -13.58
C THR A 329 -2.99 -3.17 -14.55
N ILE A 330 -1.74 -3.59 -14.53
CA ILE A 330 -0.70 -3.15 -15.47
C ILE A 330 -0.59 -4.21 -16.57
N ALA A 331 -1.25 -3.96 -17.69
CA ALA A 331 -1.20 -4.83 -18.86
C ALA A 331 -0.02 -4.44 -19.78
N ARG A 332 0.76 -5.43 -20.18
CA ARG A 332 1.82 -5.35 -21.18
C ARG A 332 1.66 -6.48 -22.20
N ALA A 333 2.31 -6.38 -23.35
CA ALA A 333 2.19 -7.36 -24.42
C ALA A 333 2.46 -8.82 -24.00
N LYS A 334 3.29 -9.02 -22.97
CA LYS A 334 3.72 -10.36 -22.52
C LYS A 334 3.14 -10.80 -21.18
N TYR A 335 2.58 -9.89 -20.37
CA TYR A 335 2.07 -10.19 -19.03
C TYR A 335 1.06 -9.14 -18.55
N SER A 336 0.22 -9.53 -17.65
CA SER A 336 -0.68 -8.66 -16.88
C SER A 336 -0.41 -8.87 -15.40
N ILE A 337 -0.15 -7.79 -14.69
CA ILE A 337 0.13 -7.80 -13.25
C ILE A 337 -0.93 -6.98 -12.54
N GLU A 338 -1.49 -7.53 -11.48
CA GLU A 338 -2.42 -6.83 -10.60
C GLU A 338 -1.72 -6.44 -9.29
N TYR A 339 -1.93 -5.19 -8.87
CA TYR A 339 -1.53 -4.69 -7.56
C TYR A 339 -2.77 -4.29 -6.77
N PRO A 340 -2.87 -4.67 -5.48
CA PRO A 340 -3.92 -4.16 -4.60
C PRO A 340 -3.84 -2.64 -4.49
N ALA A 341 -5.02 -2.00 -4.44
CA ALA A 341 -5.17 -0.55 -4.41
C ALA A 341 -6.36 -0.09 -3.55
N GLY A 342 -6.64 -0.81 -2.48
CA GLY A 342 -7.69 -0.49 -1.52
C GLY A 342 -7.28 0.69 -0.65
N VAL A 343 -7.46 1.92 -1.13
CA VAL A 343 -7.05 3.15 -0.45
C VAL A 343 -8.24 3.97 0.00
N MET A 344 -8.06 4.76 1.06
CA MET A 344 -8.93 5.86 1.43
C MET A 344 -8.35 7.14 0.82
N LEU A 345 -9.07 7.75 -0.12
CA LEU A 345 -8.66 9.01 -0.73
C LEU A 345 -9.03 10.16 0.20
N VAL A 346 -8.03 10.97 0.55
CA VAL A 346 -8.20 12.29 1.16
C VAL A 346 -7.69 13.31 0.17
N ALA A 347 -8.52 14.24 -0.21
CA ALA A 347 -8.13 15.33 -1.10
C ALA A 347 -8.26 16.68 -0.41
N SER A 348 -7.48 17.64 -0.83
CA SER A 348 -7.68 19.02 -0.41
C SER A 348 -7.71 19.97 -1.62
N MET A 349 -8.43 21.05 -1.51
CA MET A 349 -8.43 22.13 -2.52
C MET A 349 -8.79 23.48 -1.92
N ASN A 350 -8.43 24.54 -2.63
CA ASN A 350 -8.97 25.86 -2.36
C ASN A 350 -10.33 26.01 -3.05
N PRO A 351 -11.21 26.89 -2.58
CA PRO A 351 -12.54 27.10 -3.19
C PRO A 351 -12.48 27.80 -4.55
N CYS A 352 -11.37 28.48 -4.84
CA CYS A 352 -11.09 29.17 -6.11
C CYS A 352 -9.57 29.41 -6.25
N PRO A 353 -9.06 29.90 -7.39
CA PRO A 353 -7.63 30.16 -7.57
C PRO A 353 -7.02 31.13 -6.57
N CYS A 354 -7.73 32.18 -6.15
CA CYS A 354 -7.23 33.09 -5.10
C CYS A 354 -7.40 32.53 -3.67
N GLY A 355 -8.24 31.50 -3.49
CA GLY A 355 -8.47 30.83 -2.21
C GLY A 355 -9.52 31.48 -1.30
N TYR A 356 -10.15 32.59 -1.71
CA TYR A 356 -11.00 33.39 -0.82
C TYR A 356 -12.48 33.42 -1.22
N TYR A 357 -12.93 32.54 -2.11
CA TYR A 357 -14.36 32.41 -2.40
C TYR A 357 -15.12 31.95 -1.15
N ASN A 358 -16.20 32.64 -0.80
CA ASN A 358 -16.97 32.47 0.44
C ASN A 358 -16.16 32.67 1.74
N HIS A 359 -15.03 33.39 1.71
CA HIS A 359 -14.29 33.71 2.91
C HIS A 359 -15.02 34.78 3.72
N PRO A 360 -15.15 34.63 5.06
CA PRO A 360 -15.93 35.58 5.89
C PRO A 360 -15.32 37.00 5.97
N GLU A 361 -13.99 37.13 5.82
CA GLU A 361 -13.27 38.40 6.04
C GLU A 361 -12.52 38.91 4.81
N LYS A 362 -12.33 38.11 3.77
CA LYS A 362 -11.53 38.46 2.59
C LYS A 362 -12.36 38.35 1.32
N GLU A 363 -12.31 39.36 0.50
CA GLU A 363 -13.02 39.35 -0.80
C GLU A 363 -12.32 38.47 -1.84
N CYS A 364 -13.11 37.68 -2.55
CA CYS A 364 -12.66 36.92 -3.70
C CYS A 364 -12.54 37.84 -4.93
N ILE A 365 -11.38 37.81 -5.55
CA ILE A 365 -11.09 38.59 -6.78
C ILE A 365 -11.32 37.79 -8.06
N CYS A 366 -11.75 36.53 -7.98
CA CYS A 366 -11.95 35.67 -9.14
C CYS A 366 -13.32 35.94 -9.78
N SER A 367 -13.35 36.03 -11.11
CA SER A 367 -14.61 36.04 -11.83
C SER A 367 -15.32 34.67 -11.74
N PRO A 368 -16.67 34.64 -11.86
CA PRO A 368 -17.41 33.36 -11.84
C PRO A 368 -16.89 32.36 -12.86
N GLY A 369 -16.60 32.78 -14.10
CA GLY A 369 -16.04 31.89 -15.11
C GLY A 369 -14.63 31.35 -14.80
N THR A 370 -13.84 32.07 -13.98
CA THR A 370 -12.55 31.59 -13.50
C THR A 370 -12.73 30.52 -12.42
N ILE A 371 -13.70 30.71 -11.52
CA ILE A 371 -14.04 29.72 -10.47
C ILE A 371 -14.55 28.44 -11.13
N GLN A 372 -15.50 28.52 -12.06
CA GLN A 372 -16.03 27.36 -12.78
C GLN A 372 -14.94 26.59 -13.54
N ARG A 373 -14.03 27.30 -14.23
CA ARG A 373 -12.88 26.64 -14.91
C ARG A 373 -11.95 25.94 -13.93
N TYR A 374 -11.72 26.51 -12.75
CA TYR A 374 -10.91 25.91 -11.71
C TYR A 374 -11.55 24.65 -11.16
N LEU A 375 -12.83 24.68 -10.80
CA LEU A 375 -13.60 23.53 -10.34
C LEU A 375 -13.73 22.45 -11.42
N GLY A 376 -13.91 22.86 -12.69
CA GLY A 376 -14.00 21.95 -13.84
C GLY A 376 -12.70 21.19 -14.18
N LYS A 377 -11.56 21.50 -13.54
CA LYS A 377 -10.36 20.66 -13.62
C LYS A 377 -10.60 19.27 -13.01
N ILE A 378 -11.49 19.18 -12.02
CA ILE A 378 -11.89 17.92 -11.39
C ILE A 378 -13.11 17.41 -12.14
N SER A 379 -13.00 16.23 -12.75
CA SER A 379 -14.12 15.66 -13.50
C SER A 379 -15.27 15.22 -12.56
N GLY A 380 -16.51 15.38 -13.03
CA GLY A 380 -17.70 14.88 -12.31
C GLY A 380 -17.58 13.42 -11.86
N PRO A 381 -17.15 12.50 -12.75
CA PRO A 381 -16.93 11.11 -12.37
C PRO A 381 -15.90 10.88 -11.26
N LEU A 382 -14.91 11.76 -11.06
CA LEU A 382 -13.99 11.67 -9.91
C LEU A 382 -14.68 12.21 -8.64
N LEU A 383 -15.38 13.32 -8.71
CA LEU A 383 -16.18 13.84 -7.59
C LEU A 383 -17.24 12.86 -7.12
N ASP A 384 -17.87 12.15 -8.04
CA ASP A 384 -18.82 11.08 -7.74
C ASP A 384 -18.22 9.94 -6.87
N ARG A 385 -16.89 9.80 -6.83
CA ARG A 385 -16.19 8.79 -6.01
C ARG A 385 -15.74 9.32 -4.65
N ILE A 386 -15.98 10.58 -4.37
CA ILE A 386 -15.74 11.22 -3.08
C ILE A 386 -17.06 11.27 -2.32
N ASP A 387 -17.12 10.56 -1.19
CA ASP A 387 -18.36 10.41 -0.42
C ASP A 387 -18.67 11.62 0.45
N ILE A 388 -17.62 12.24 1.02
CA ILE A 388 -17.71 13.30 2.03
C ILE A 388 -17.00 14.55 1.50
N GLN A 389 -17.71 15.66 1.49
CA GLN A 389 -17.22 16.98 1.06
C GLN A 389 -17.39 17.95 2.21
N VAL A 390 -16.28 18.55 2.68
CA VAL A 390 -16.26 19.39 3.88
C VAL A 390 -15.66 20.74 3.61
N GLU A 391 -16.37 21.79 3.92
CA GLU A 391 -15.84 23.14 3.93
C GLU A 391 -15.11 23.42 5.26
N ILE A 392 -13.87 23.89 5.14
CA ILE A 392 -13.06 24.31 6.28
C ILE A 392 -13.02 25.83 6.30
N VAL A 393 -13.49 26.42 7.37
CA VAL A 393 -13.40 27.86 7.61
C VAL A 393 -12.21 28.17 8.53
N PRO A 394 -11.60 29.37 8.43
CA PRO A 394 -10.56 29.80 9.36
C PRO A 394 -11.04 29.74 10.80
N VAL A 395 -10.19 29.29 11.70
CA VAL A 395 -10.50 29.24 13.14
C VAL A 395 -10.33 30.64 13.72
N PRO A 396 -11.32 31.18 14.46
CA PRO A 396 -11.19 32.46 15.15
C PRO A 396 -10.03 32.43 16.17
N PHE A 397 -9.40 33.60 16.37
CA PHE A 397 -8.23 33.72 17.26
C PHE A 397 -8.52 33.23 18.69
N GLU A 398 -9.74 33.49 19.21
CA GLU A 398 -10.18 33.08 20.55
C GLU A 398 -10.15 31.54 20.72
N LYS A 399 -10.45 30.79 19.66
CA LYS A 399 -10.37 29.33 19.66
C LYS A 399 -8.96 28.81 19.52
N ILE A 400 -8.10 29.52 18.76
CA ILE A 400 -6.68 29.14 18.60
C ILE A 400 -5.94 29.35 19.93
N SER A 401 -6.23 30.43 20.64
CA SER A 401 -5.60 30.77 21.93
C SER A 401 -6.13 29.97 23.11
N ASP A 402 -7.17 29.16 22.94
CA ASP A 402 -7.71 28.30 23.99
C ASP A 402 -6.70 27.22 24.38
N THR A 403 -6.27 27.22 25.63
CA THR A 403 -5.30 26.27 26.17
C THR A 403 -5.86 24.90 26.51
N ARG A 404 -7.20 24.79 26.58
CA ARG A 404 -7.86 23.50 26.87
C ARG A 404 -7.57 22.49 25.76
N PRO A 405 -7.21 21.23 26.09
CA PRO A 405 -6.99 20.21 25.08
C PRO A 405 -8.31 19.93 24.32
N SER A 406 -8.20 19.77 23.01
CA SER A 406 -9.29 19.25 22.19
C SER A 406 -9.46 17.74 22.40
N GLU A 407 -10.47 17.15 21.79
CA GLU A 407 -10.67 15.71 21.82
C GLU A 407 -9.47 14.95 21.23
N SER A 408 -9.00 13.92 21.96
CA SER A 408 -7.83 13.14 21.54
C SER A 408 -8.14 12.16 20.42
N SER A 409 -7.13 11.85 19.62
CA SER A 409 -7.21 10.79 18.59
C SER A 409 -7.65 9.45 19.17
N GLU A 410 -7.24 9.12 20.39
CA GLU A 410 -7.62 7.87 21.05
C GLU A 410 -9.13 7.78 21.32
N SER A 411 -9.74 8.89 21.76
CA SER A 411 -11.19 8.94 21.99
C SER A 411 -11.97 8.72 20.70
N ILE A 412 -11.59 9.41 19.61
CA ILE A 412 -12.21 9.26 18.30
C ILE A 412 -11.99 7.83 17.78
N ARG A 413 -10.76 7.31 17.87
CA ARG A 413 -10.41 5.97 17.40
C ARG A 413 -11.21 4.87 18.07
N ARG A 414 -11.51 4.98 19.37
CA ARG A 414 -12.37 4.01 20.08
C ARG A 414 -13.77 3.92 19.46
N ARG A 415 -14.40 5.07 19.14
CA ARG A 415 -15.71 5.09 18.47
C ARG A 415 -15.63 4.52 17.04
N VAL A 416 -14.57 4.86 16.31
CA VAL A 416 -14.31 4.32 14.97
C VAL A 416 -14.15 2.79 15.00
N ILE A 417 -13.40 2.25 15.97
CA ILE A 417 -13.22 0.80 16.13
C ILE A 417 -14.58 0.13 16.43
N ALA A 418 -15.36 0.67 17.37
CA ALA A 418 -16.67 0.11 17.70
C ALA A 418 -17.62 0.07 16.47
N ALA A 419 -17.65 1.14 15.67
CA ALA A 419 -18.43 1.16 14.43
C ALA A 419 -17.91 0.12 13.40
N ARG A 420 -16.59 -0.09 13.33
CA ARG A 420 -15.98 -1.10 12.45
C ARG A 420 -16.27 -2.52 12.89
N GLU A 421 -16.36 -2.78 14.18
CA GLU A 421 -16.76 -4.09 14.72
C GLU A 421 -18.21 -4.43 14.31
N ILE A 422 -19.13 -3.47 14.36
CA ILE A 422 -20.50 -3.63 13.86
C ILE A 422 -20.49 -3.97 12.37
N GLN A 423 -19.67 -3.28 11.57
CA GLN A 423 -19.55 -3.52 10.14
C GLN A 423 -18.91 -4.89 9.86
N ALA A 424 -17.88 -5.29 10.60
CA ALA A 424 -17.24 -6.59 10.46
C ALA A 424 -18.24 -7.74 10.73
N ALA A 425 -19.06 -7.62 11.76
CA ALA A 425 -20.13 -8.58 12.04
C ALA A 425 -21.20 -8.61 10.93
N ARG A 426 -21.58 -7.42 10.41
CA ARG A 426 -22.56 -7.28 9.31
C ARG A 426 -22.09 -7.93 8.02
N PHE A 427 -20.79 -7.85 7.71
CA PHE A 427 -20.22 -8.30 6.45
C PHE A 427 -19.48 -9.64 6.55
N ALA A 428 -19.61 -10.37 7.66
CA ALA A 428 -18.94 -11.66 7.87
C ALA A 428 -19.17 -12.66 6.72
N ASP A 429 -20.38 -12.67 6.14
CA ASP A 429 -20.77 -13.55 5.03
C ASP A 429 -20.47 -12.97 3.63
N TYR A 430 -19.82 -11.81 3.54
CA TYR A 430 -19.57 -11.09 2.29
C TYR A 430 -18.06 -10.89 2.04
N PRO A 431 -17.37 -11.88 1.42
CA PRO A 431 -15.95 -11.79 1.15
C PRO A 431 -15.57 -10.52 0.39
N GLY A 432 -14.51 -9.84 0.81
CA GLY A 432 -14.00 -8.62 0.17
C GLY A 432 -14.73 -7.33 0.53
N ILE A 433 -15.72 -7.37 1.45
CA ILE A 433 -16.40 -6.18 1.98
C ILE A 433 -16.07 -6.05 3.46
N HIS A 434 -15.37 -4.97 3.81
CA HIS A 434 -14.85 -4.72 5.16
C HIS A 434 -15.43 -3.45 5.81
N CYS A 435 -16.11 -2.60 5.05
CA CYS A 435 -16.67 -1.34 5.53
C CYS A 435 -17.83 -0.85 4.67
N ASN A 436 -18.59 0.11 5.19
CA ASN A 436 -19.80 0.61 4.54
C ASN A 436 -19.55 1.27 3.18
N ALA A 437 -18.41 1.96 2.98
CA ALA A 437 -18.07 2.52 1.67
C ALA A 437 -17.99 1.46 0.57
N GLN A 438 -17.82 0.19 0.94
CA GLN A 438 -17.67 -0.93 0.03
C GLN A 438 -18.99 -1.61 -0.32
N MET A 439 -20.11 -1.24 0.29
CA MET A 439 -21.41 -1.83 -0.01
C MET A 439 -21.77 -1.67 -1.49
N THR A 440 -22.24 -2.75 -2.08
CA THR A 440 -22.91 -2.72 -3.38
C THR A 440 -24.36 -2.23 -3.23
N THR A 441 -25.01 -1.84 -4.32
CA THR A 441 -26.43 -1.44 -4.30
C THR A 441 -27.32 -2.51 -3.67
N ARG A 442 -27.03 -3.80 -3.88
CA ARG A 442 -27.75 -4.90 -3.23
C ARG A 442 -27.64 -4.86 -1.69
N LEU A 443 -26.47 -4.56 -1.18
CA LEU A 443 -26.23 -4.45 0.27
C LEU A 443 -26.82 -3.17 0.87
N LEU A 444 -26.81 -2.06 0.10
CA LEU A 444 -27.51 -0.84 0.51
C LEU A 444 -29.01 -1.09 0.73
N ASN A 445 -29.67 -1.77 -0.18
CA ASN A 445 -31.08 -2.13 -0.08
C ASN A 445 -31.39 -3.08 1.10
N ARG A 446 -30.35 -3.75 1.65
CA ARG A 446 -30.52 -4.63 2.81
C ARG A 446 -30.19 -3.96 4.13
N PHE A 447 -29.12 -3.16 4.18
CA PHE A 447 -28.53 -2.68 5.44
C PHE A 447 -28.60 -1.17 5.66
N ALA A 448 -28.94 -0.39 4.62
CA ALA A 448 -28.95 1.08 4.68
C ALA A 448 -30.32 1.67 4.31
N VAL A 449 -31.41 0.94 4.60
CA VAL A 449 -32.76 1.41 4.33
C VAL A 449 -33.15 2.45 5.38
N PRO A 450 -33.47 3.70 4.98
CA PRO A 450 -33.93 4.74 5.91
C PRO A 450 -35.35 4.46 6.42
N ASP A 451 -35.70 5.03 7.57
CA ASP A 451 -37.05 5.13 8.03
C ASP A 451 -37.91 6.01 7.07
N GLU A 452 -39.22 6.04 7.26
CA GLU A 452 -40.15 6.79 6.40
C GLU A 452 -39.82 8.29 6.35
N ALA A 453 -39.46 8.88 7.50
CA ALA A 453 -39.07 10.28 7.59
C ALA A 453 -37.72 10.54 6.87
N GLY A 454 -36.77 9.63 6.99
CA GLY A 454 -35.49 9.66 6.29
C GLY A 454 -35.64 9.53 4.78
N LEU A 455 -36.49 8.63 4.30
CA LEU A 455 -36.82 8.50 2.87
C LEU A 455 -37.44 9.77 2.31
N LYS A 456 -38.39 10.39 3.02
CA LYS A 456 -38.98 11.67 2.62
C LYS A 456 -37.90 12.76 2.54
N ARG A 457 -37.07 12.88 3.58
CA ARG A 457 -35.98 13.85 3.63
C ARG A 457 -34.97 13.66 2.48
N LEU A 458 -34.62 12.41 2.19
CA LEU A 458 -33.69 12.07 1.10
C LEU A 458 -34.30 12.46 -0.26
N LYS A 459 -35.59 12.15 -0.49
CA LYS A 459 -36.31 12.54 -1.70
C LYS A 459 -36.34 14.07 -1.87
N ASP A 460 -36.62 14.81 -0.80
CA ASP A 460 -36.61 16.27 -0.82
C ASP A 460 -35.23 16.84 -1.14
N ALA A 461 -34.16 16.26 -0.59
CA ALA A 461 -32.78 16.63 -0.88
C ALA A 461 -32.40 16.33 -2.35
N MET A 462 -32.76 15.14 -2.86
CA MET A 462 -32.52 14.75 -4.25
C MET A 462 -33.17 15.74 -5.24
N ASN A 463 -34.43 16.11 -4.99
CA ASN A 463 -35.17 17.05 -5.83
C ASN A 463 -34.63 18.49 -5.72
N ARG A 464 -34.31 18.95 -4.50
CA ARG A 464 -33.85 20.33 -4.25
C ARG A 464 -32.46 20.61 -4.79
N PHE A 465 -31.56 19.61 -4.74
CA PHE A 465 -30.16 19.77 -5.11
C PHE A 465 -29.82 19.06 -6.43
N HIS A 466 -30.82 18.53 -7.15
CA HIS A 466 -30.67 17.80 -8.43
C HIS A 466 -29.60 16.71 -8.37
N LEU A 467 -29.57 15.96 -7.26
CA LEU A 467 -28.55 14.95 -7.00
C LEU A 467 -28.71 13.72 -7.91
N SER A 468 -27.59 13.15 -8.34
CA SER A 468 -27.56 11.94 -9.17
C SER A 468 -27.92 10.68 -8.40
N ALA A 469 -28.27 9.59 -9.11
CA ALA A 469 -28.46 8.27 -8.49
C ALA A 469 -27.19 7.77 -7.74
N ARG A 470 -26.00 8.16 -8.21
CA ARG A 470 -24.74 7.84 -7.50
C ARG A 470 -24.64 8.60 -6.18
N ALA A 471 -25.07 9.88 -6.14
CA ALA A 471 -25.12 10.65 -4.90
C ALA A 471 -26.08 10.00 -3.89
N TYR A 472 -27.23 9.47 -4.35
CA TYR A 472 -28.14 8.70 -3.52
C TYR A 472 -27.45 7.54 -2.80
N ASP A 473 -26.75 6.66 -3.54
CA ASP A 473 -26.02 5.54 -2.96
C ASP A 473 -24.95 6.00 -1.96
N ARG A 474 -24.23 7.10 -2.25
CA ARG A 474 -23.20 7.66 -1.37
C ARG A 474 -23.80 8.19 -0.06
N ILE A 475 -24.91 8.93 -0.15
CA ILE A 475 -25.62 9.43 1.06
C ILE A 475 -26.03 8.25 1.95
N LEU A 476 -26.57 7.18 1.37
CA LEU A 476 -26.97 6.00 2.13
C LEU A 476 -25.79 5.30 2.83
N LYS A 477 -24.64 5.17 2.14
CA LYS A 477 -23.41 4.59 2.73
C LYS A 477 -22.92 5.41 3.93
N VAL A 478 -22.90 6.73 3.77
CA VAL A 478 -22.48 7.66 4.82
C VAL A 478 -23.49 7.65 5.98
N ALA A 479 -24.80 7.70 5.69
CA ALA A 479 -25.85 7.64 6.70
C ALA A 479 -25.82 6.34 7.52
N ARG A 480 -25.55 5.18 6.87
CA ARG A 480 -25.36 3.92 7.58
C ARG A 480 -24.14 3.97 8.51
N THR A 481 -23.06 4.61 8.08
CA THR A 481 -21.87 4.78 8.92
C THR A 481 -22.14 5.67 10.13
N ILE A 482 -22.88 6.77 9.95
CA ILE A 482 -23.29 7.64 11.06
C ILE A 482 -24.16 6.86 12.05
N ALA A 483 -25.10 6.06 11.55
CA ALA A 483 -25.93 5.21 12.41
C ALA A 483 -25.11 4.15 13.17
N ASP A 484 -24.07 3.58 12.56
CA ASP A 484 -23.16 2.64 13.24
C ASP A 484 -22.35 3.33 14.35
N LEU A 485 -21.90 4.58 14.13
CA LEU A 485 -21.21 5.39 15.15
C LEU A 485 -22.12 5.72 16.32
N GLU A 486 -23.42 5.86 16.11
CA GLU A 486 -24.42 6.09 17.15
C GLU A 486 -24.98 4.80 17.77
N GLY A 487 -24.54 3.61 17.27
CA GLY A 487 -25.07 2.32 17.73
C GLY A 487 -26.53 2.06 17.34
N SER A 488 -27.04 2.76 16.32
CA SER A 488 -28.42 2.63 15.85
C SER A 488 -28.57 1.43 14.90
N GLU A 489 -29.57 0.58 15.12
CA GLU A 489 -29.87 -0.55 14.25
C GLU A 489 -30.33 -0.11 12.84
N GLY A 490 -31.15 0.94 12.77
CA GLY A 490 -31.71 1.48 11.54
C GLY A 490 -31.13 2.83 11.15
N VAL A 491 -31.28 3.20 9.88
CA VAL A 491 -30.94 4.54 9.40
C VAL A 491 -32.13 5.47 9.62
N GLN A 492 -31.96 6.46 10.47
CA GLN A 492 -33.00 7.43 10.85
C GLN A 492 -32.81 8.76 10.12
N VAL A 493 -33.81 9.64 10.18
CA VAL A 493 -33.82 10.94 9.51
C VAL A 493 -32.62 11.83 9.89
N GLN A 494 -32.13 11.77 11.14
CA GLN A 494 -30.95 12.53 11.56
C GLN A 494 -29.68 12.10 10.84
N HIS A 495 -29.49 10.79 10.63
CA HIS A 495 -28.35 10.26 9.89
C HIS A 495 -28.36 10.71 8.42
N ILE A 496 -29.55 10.75 7.80
CA ILE A 496 -29.74 11.28 6.44
C ILE A 496 -29.42 12.78 6.39
N ASN A 497 -29.88 13.56 7.40
CA ASN A 497 -29.60 15.00 7.45
C ASN A 497 -28.09 15.29 7.51
N GLU A 498 -27.35 14.59 8.37
CA GLU A 498 -25.89 14.73 8.47
C GLU A 498 -25.23 14.32 7.16
N ALA A 499 -25.60 13.17 6.57
CA ALA A 499 -25.03 12.66 5.34
C ALA A 499 -25.27 13.59 4.11
N VAL A 500 -26.46 14.20 4.01
CA VAL A 500 -26.77 15.17 2.94
C VAL A 500 -25.90 16.43 3.06
N ASN A 501 -25.58 16.86 4.29
CA ASN A 501 -24.71 18.03 4.49
C ASN A 501 -23.27 17.81 3.97
N TYR A 502 -22.83 16.57 3.82
CA TYR A 502 -21.52 16.23 3.24
C TYR A 502 -21.48 16.21 1.71
N ARG A 503 -22.53 16.73 1.01
CA ARG A 503 -22.61 16.77 -0.47
C ARG A 503 -22.70 18.21 -1.00
N ASN A 504 -21.87 19.11 -0.47
CA ASN A 504 -21.94 20.54 -0.79
C ASN A 504 -21.52 20.89 -2.23
N LEU A 505 -20.58 20.15 -2.82
CA LEU A 505 -20.12 20.39 -4.20
C LEU A 505 -21.09 19.90 -5.29
N ASP A 506 -22.04 19.07 -4.94
CA ASP A 506 -23.04 18.55 -5.89
C ASP A 506 -24.16 19.57 -6.18
N ARG A 507 -24.14 20.72 -5.50
CA ARG A 507 -25.13 21.78 -5.72
C ARG A 507 -24.83 22.50 -7.04
N GLU A 508 -25.82 22.65 -7.91
CA GLU A 508 -25.69 23.29 -9.24
C GLU A 508 -25.12 24.72 -9.19
N ASN A 509 -25.17 25.38 -8.05
CA ASN A 509 -24.76 26.79 -7.88
C ASN A 509 -23.42 26.93 -7.11
N TRP A 510 -22.55 25.93 -7.09
CA TRP A 510 -21.21 26.10 -6.55
C TRP A 510 -20.41 27.01 -7.50
N GLY A 511 -20.18 28.24 -7.08
CA GLY A 511 -19.50 29.25 -7.89
C GLY A 511 -20.42 30.34 -8.49
N ASP A 512 -21.73 30.22 -8.36
CA ASP A 512 -22.72 31.18 -8.90
C ASP A 512 -23.25 32.17 -7.86
N ARG A 513 -22.66 32.21 -6.65
CA ARG A 513 -23.05 33.16 -5.59
C ARG A 513 -22.16 34.39 -5.58
#